data_cfcc55989d4f91b99d2a3b8d75860875
#
_entry.id   cfcc55989d4f91b99d2a3b8d75860875
#
_cell.length_a   1.000
_cell.length_b   1.000
_cell.length_c   1.000
_cell.angle_alpha   90.00
_cell.angle_beta   90.00
_cell.angle_gamma   90.00
#
_symmetry.space_group_name_H-M   'P 1'
#
loop_
_entity.id
_entity.type
_entity.pdbx_description
1 polymer ?
#
loop_
_entity_poly.entity_id
_entity_poly.type
_entity_poly.pdbx_seq_one_letter_code
_entity_poly.pdbx_strand_id
1 'polypeptide(L)'
;MSELVFVKLGGSVNTDKTRAETARPDVIARIACEVASALAERPGLKLVLGHGSGSYGHVIAQRFGTREGVHDADAWRGFAEVASVAARLNRIVADALQRVGVPVWSLQPSASARCDGGALESMELAPVLQALEHGLVPLLYGDVALDQRQGGTIISTEQIFSHLAYHLHPDRLILVGTVDGVFEADPVREPAARRISSISAANWVSVRARLGGSHGTDVTGGMLAKVEEMIKLARQMPGLEVQIVSGEPVDVLKMALLKSARVPAGTTICW
;
A
#
# COMPACT_ATOMS: atom_id res chain seq x y z
N MET A 1 -15.36 -2.97 20.83
CA MET A 1 -15.20 -3.61 19.50
C MET A 1 -13.74 -3.54 19.13
N SER A 2 -13.18 -4.56 18.51
CA SER A 2 -11.80 -4.56 18.02
C SER A 2 -11.72 -3.69 16.77
N GLU A 3 -10.77 -2.74 16.70
CA GLU A 3 -10.54 -1.90 15.53
C GLU A 3 -9.80 -2.70 14.46
N LEU A 4 -10.22 -2.57 13.19
CA LEU A 4 -9.55 -3.14 12.03
C LEU A 4 -8.84 -2.04 11.25
N VAL A 5 -7.53 -2.15 11.09
CA VAL A 5 -6.71 -1.17 10.38
C VAL A 5 -5.96 -1.85 9.23
N PHE A 6 -6.07 -1.26 8.04
CA PHE A 6 -5.24 -1.64 6.90
C PHE A 6 -4.02 -0.73 6.84
N VAL A 7 -2.84 -1.31 6.66
CA VAL A 7 -1.58 -0.56 6.55
C VAL A 7 -0.86 -0.94 5.28
N LYS A 8 -0.68 0.02 4.39
CA LYS A 8 0.13 -0.16 3.18
C LYS A 8 1.49 0.49 3.34
N LEU A 9 2.54 -0.31 3.30
CA LEU A 9 3.92 0.15 3.19
C LEU A 9 4.24 0.43 1.73
N GLY A 10 4.54 1.69 1.42
CA GLY A 10 4.92 2.09 0.06
C GLY A 10 6.18 1.37 -0.42
N GLY A 11 6.24 1.01 -1.70
CA GLY A 11 7.44 0.35 -2.26
C GLY A 11 8.72 1.16 -2.07
N SER A 12 8.64 2.50 -2.13
CA SER A 12 9.79 3.40 -1.86
C SER A 12 10.20 3.47 -0.40
N VAL A 13 9.35 3.07 0.54
CA VAL A 13 9.72 2.93 1.95
C VAL A 13 10.57 1.69 2.17
N ASN A 14 10.18 0.59 1.54
CA ASN A 14 10.81 -0.72 1.71
C ASN A 14 12.05 -0.92 0.82
N THR A 15 12.19 -0.13 -0.26
CA THR A 15 13.24 -0.32 -1.26
C THR A 15 13.91 0.97 -1.69
N ASP A 16 15.17 0.88 -2.07
CA ASP A 16 15.88 1.94 -2.79
C ASP A 16 15.47 1.90 -4.27
N LYS A 17 14.77 2.93 -4.73
CA LYS A 17 14.32 3.03 -6.13
C LYS A 17 15.44 3.34 -7.14
N THR A 18 16.61 3.73 -6.66
CA THR A 18 17.75 4.02 -7.54
C THR A 18 18.48 2.77 -8.00
N ARG A 19 18.22 1.62 -7.36
CA ARG A 19 18.85 0.33 -7.64
C ARG A 19 17.80 -0.76 -7.77
N ALA A 20 17.94 -1.61 -8.77
CA ALA A 20 17.07 -2.78 -8.92
C ALA A 20 17.20 -3.72 -7.72
N GLU A 21 16.09 -4.32 -7.32
CA GLU A 21 15.98 -5.35 -6.27
C GLU A 21 16.74 -5.02 -4.97
N THR A 22 16.73 -3.76 -4.56
CA THR A 22 17.45 -3.32 -3.38
C THR A 22 16.49 -2.97 -2.26
N ALA A 23 16.36 -3.86 -1.26
CA ALA A 23 15.59 -3.61 -0.05
C ALA A 23 16.29 -2.60 0.86
N ARG A 24 15.53 -1.99 1.78
CA ARG A 24 16.00 -1.10 2.86
C ARG A 24 15.84 -1.84 4.21
N PRO A 25 16.73 -2.78 4.55
CA PRO A 25 16.53 -3.70 5.67
C PRO A 25 16.37 -2.98 7.02
N ASP A 26 17.11 -1.89 7.24
CA ASP A 26 17.04 -1.12 8.49
C ASP A 26 15.67 -0.44 8.64
N VAL A 27 15.11 0.10 7.56
CA VAL A 27 13.78 0.72 7.57
C VAL A 27 12.71 -0.35 7.78
N ILE A 28 12.80 -1.49 7.08
CA ILE A 28 11.87 -2.61 7.23
C ILE A 28 11.90 -3.15 8.65
N ALA A 29 13.09 -3.35 9.24
CA ALA A 29 13.23 -3.82 10.61
C ALA A 29 12.64 -2.82 11.63
N ARG A 30 12.90 -1.53 11.47
CA ARG A 30 12.34 -0.49 12.32
C ARG A 30 10.80 -0.47 12.25
N ILE A 31 10.24 -0.48 11.05
CA ILE A 31 8.78 -0.54 10.84
C ILE A 31 8.19 -1.80 11.48
N ALA A 32 8.85 -2.94 11.36
CA ALA A 32 8.42 -4.17 12.01
C ALA A 32 8.37 -4.03 13.54
N CYS A 33 9.38 -3.38 14.16
CA CYS A 33 9.37 -3.07 15.59
C CYS A 33 8.21 -2.11 15.98
N GLU A 34 7.91 -1.11 15.15
CA GLU A 34 6.80 -0.18 15.37
C GLU A 34 5.45 -0.91 15.35
N VAL A 35 5.25 -1.84 14.40
CA VAL A 35 4.06 -2.69 14.33
C VAL A 35 3.96 -3.59 15.56
N ALA A 36 5.04 -4.28 15.93
CA ALA A 36 5.06 -5.15 17.12
C ALA A 36 4.73 -4.39 18.39
N SER A 37 5.32 -3.20 18.56
CA SER A 37 5.06 -2.32 19.72
C SER A 37 3.60 -1.86 19.77
N ALA A 38 3.01 -1.47 18.63
CA ALA A 38 1.61 -1.06 18.58
C ALA A 38 0.66 -2.21 18.94
N LEU A 39 0.90 -3.43 18.44
CA LEU A 39 0.13 -4.62 18.78
C LEU A 39 0.24 -4.98 20.27
N ALA A 40 1.44 -4.86 20.86
CA ALA A 40 1.66 -5.11 22.28
C ALA A 40 0.93 -4.09 23.17
N GLU A 41 0.94 -2.81 22.79
CA GLU A 41 0.25 -1.74 23.53
C GLU A 41 -1.27 -1.77 23.35
N ARG A 42 -1.76 -2.37 22.24
CA ARG A 42 -3.19 -2.45 21.93
C ARG A 42 -3.59 -3.85 21.47
N PRO A 43 -3.77 -4.81 22.38
CA PRO A 43 -4.04 -6.22 22.05
C PRO A 43 -5.32 -6.48 21.25
N GLY A 44 -6.27 -5.53 21.25
CA GLY A 44 -7.51 -5.62 20.45
C GLY A 44 -7.37 -5.07 19.02
N LEU A 45 -6.21 -4.59 18.63
CA LEU A 45 -5.97 -4.05 17.28
C LEU A 45 -5.83 -5.20 16.27
N LYS A 46 -6.67 -5.21 15.23
CA LYS A 46 -6.56 -6.12 14.09
C LYS A 46 -5.91 -5.41 12.92
N LEU A 47 -4.92 -6.04 12.31
CA LEU A 47 -4.17 -5.45 11.19
C LEU A 47 -4.27 -6.32 9.94
N VAL A 48 -4.42 -5.68 8.79
CA VAL A 48 -4.06 -6.22 7.48
C VAL A 48 -2.90 -5.39 6.97
N LEU A 49 -1.77 -6.01 6.74
CA LEU A 49 -0.58 -5.37 6.19
C LEU A 49 -0.48 -5.60 4.69
N GLY A 50 0.05 -4.62 3.99
CA GLY A 50 0.38 -4.78 2.58
C GLY A 50 1.58 -3.93 2.19
N HIS A 51 2.26 -4.29 1.08
CA HIS A 51 3.36 -3.48 0.58
C HIS A 51 3.42 -3.44 -0.94
N GLY A 52 3.94 -2.33 -1.48
CA GLY A 52 4.26 -2.23 -2.90
C GLY A 52 5.56 -2.95 -3.24
N SER A 53 5.72 -3.34 -4.49
CA SER A 53 6.91 -4.06 -4.98
C SER A 53 8.18 -3.20 -5.10
N GLY A 54 8.06 -1.87 -5.08
CA GLY A 54 9.20 -0.95 -5.12
C GLY A 54 10.15 -1.25 -6.28
N SER A 55 11.48 -1.24 -6.02
CA SER A 55 12.50 -1.51 -7.03
C SER A 55 12.57 -2.98 -7.48
N TYR A 56 11.84 -3.87 -6.81
CA TYR A 56 11.78 -5.29 -7.19
C TYR A 56 10.90 -5.53 -8.41
N GLY A 57 9.72 -4.91 -8.48
CA GLY A 57 8.76 -5.20 -9.55
C GLY A 57 8.82 -4.22 -10.73
N HIS A 58 9.09 -2.94 -10.49
CA HIS A 58 8.93 -1.92 -11.52
C HIS A 58 9.80 -2.10 -12.76
N VAL A 59 11.09 -2.43 -12.58
CA VAL A 59 12.05 -2.56 -13.70
C VAL A 59 11.65 -3.72 -14.62
N ILE A 60 11.30 -4.87 -14.05
CA ILE A 60 10.93 -6.07 -14.80
C ILE A 60 9.56 -5.88 -15.45
N ALA A 61 8.59 -5.34 -14.70
CA ALA A 61 7.27 -5.03 -15.20
C ALA A 61 7.31 -4.10 -16.43
N GLN A 62 8.14 -3.06 -16.37
CA GLN A 62 8.32 -2.12 -17.49
C GLN A 62 8.99 -2.79 -18.68
N ARG A 63 10.02 -3.64 -18.45
CA ARG A 63 10.72 -4.36 -19.51
C ARG A 63 9.80 -5.24 -20.34
N PHE A 64 8.85 -5.92 -19.71
CA PHE A 64 7.95 -6.88 -20.36
C PHE A 64 6.55 -6.33 -20.65
N GLY A 65 6.25 -5.07 -20.30
CA GLY A 65 4.93 -4.50 -20.49
C GLY A 65 3.82 -5.26 -19.75
N THR A 66 4.14 -5.92 -18.63
CA THR A 66 3.23 -6.86 -17.95
C THR A 66 1.92 -6.19 -17.48
N ARG A 67 1.95 -4.88 -17.23
CA ARG A 67 0.77 -4.13 -16.81
C ARG A 67 -0.22 -3.90 -17.95
N GLU A 68 0.27 -3.79 -19.17
CA GLU A 68 -0.50 -3.51 -20.39
C GLU A 68 -1.12 -4.78 -20.97
N GLY A 69 -0.65 -5.96 -20.54
CA GLY A 69 -1.19 -7.24 -20.94
C GLY A 69 -0.10 -8.28 -21.22
N VAL A 70 -0.53 -9.55 -21.28
CA VAL A 70 0.34 -10.70 -21.44
C VAL A 70 -0.22 -11.57 -22.56
N HIS A 71 0.37 -11.51 -23.77
CA HIS A 71 -0.21 -12.09 -24.97
C HIS A 71 0.66 -13.14 -25.66
N ASP A 72 1.97 -13.19 -25.39
CA ASP A 72 2.92 -14.11 -26.00
C ASP A 72 3.81 -14.82 -24.98
N ALA A 73 4.61 -15.76 -25.43
CA ALA A 73 5.46 -16.58 -24.56
C ALA A 73 6.50 -15.77 -23.78
N ASP A 74 7.01 -14.69 -24.35
CA ASP A 74 8.00 -13.84 -23.68
C ASP A 74 7.34 -12.98 -22.60
N ALA A 75 6.16 -12.41 -22.88
CA ALA A 75 5.36 -11.69 -21.91
C ALA A 75 4.94 -12.62 -20.73
N TRP A 76 4.62 -13.90 -20.97
CA TRP A 76 4.34 -14.86 -19.90
C TRP A 76 5.56 -15.19 -19.05
N ARG A 77 6.77 -15.20 -19.63
CA ARG A 77 8.01 -15.30 -18.84
C ARG A 77 8.19 -14.07 -17.96
N GLY A 78 7.97 -12.88 -18.52
CA GLY A 78 8.00 -11.62 -17.77
C GLY A 78 6.99 -11.59 -16.62
N PHE A 79 5.77 -12.08 -16.85
CA PHE A 79 4.75 -12.24 -15.81
C PHE A 79 5.26 -13.10 -14.64
N ALA A 80 5.85 -14.26 -14.94
CA ALA A 80 6.42 -15.15 -13.92
C ALA A 80 7.61 -14.52 -13.18
N GLU A 81 8.44 -13.75 -13.90
CA GLU A 81 9.58 -13.04 -13.31
C GLU A 81 9.11 -11.93 -12.36
N VAL A 82 8.10 -11.13 -12.74
CA VAL A 82 7.49 -10.12 -11.87
C VAL A 82 6.93 -10.74 -10.59
N ALA A 83 6.18 -11.85 -10.70
CA ALA A 83 5.67 -12.59 -9.54
C ALA A 83 6.80 -13.03 -8.59
N SER A 84 7.87 -13.59 -9.16
CA SER A 84 9.03 -14.06 -8.38
C SER A 84 9.71 -12.94 -7.61
N VAL A 85 9.97 -11.78 -8.24
CA VAL A 85 10.65 -10.67 -7.56
C VAL A 85 9.76 -10.02 -6.50
N ALA A 86 8.46 -9.92 -6.75
CA ALA A 86 7.51 -9.42 -5.75
C ALA A 86 7.46 -10.34 -4.51
N ALA A 87 7.44 -11.66 -4.72
CA ALA A 87 7.49 -12.63 -3.63
C ALA A 87 8.80 -12.58 -2.83
N ARG A 88 9.96 -12.30 -3.47
CA ARG A 88 11.24 -12.12 -2.75
C ARG A 88 11.19 -10.95 -1.79
N LEU A 89 10.67 -9.79 -2.21
CA LEU A 89 10.51 -8.64 -1.31
C LEU A 89 9.53 -8.97 -0.17
N ASN A 90 8.41 -9.62 -0.50
CA ASN A 90 7.43 -10.02 0.50
C ASN A 90 8.05 -10.93 1.57
N ARG A 91 8.93 -11.86 1.19
CA ARG A 91 9.63 -12.73 2.15
C ARG A 91 10.53 -11.92 3.09
N ILE A 92 11.25 -10.91 2.58
CA ILE A 92 12.08 -10.01 3.40
C ILE A 92 11.23 -9.28 4.44
N VAL A 93 10.08 -8.73 4.04
CA VAL A 93 9.16 -8.03 4.94
C VAL A 93 8.55 -8.98 5.97
N ALA A 94 8.07 -10.16 5.53
CA ALA A 94 7.51 -11.17 6.42
C ALA A 94 8.52 -11.65 7.48
N ASP A 95 9.75 -11.94 7.06
CA ASP A 95 10.82 -12.40 7.97
C ASP A 95 11.17 -11.32 9.01
N ALA A 96 11.19 -10.05 8.62
CA ALA A 96 11.42 -8.95 9.56
C ALA A 96 10.31 -8.83 10.61
N LEU A 97 9.05 -8.96 10.21
CA LEU A 97 7.90 -8.96 11.11
C LEU A 97 7.93 -10.17 12.06
N GLN A 98 8.22 -11.36 11.55
CA GLN A 98 8.31 -12.58 12.36
C GLN A 98 9.43 -12.50 13.40
N ARG A 99 10.60 -11.94 13.05
CA ARG A 99 11.74 -11.79 13.99
C ARG A 99 11.40 -10.96 15.22
N VAL A 100 10.46 -10.04 15.12
CA VAL A 100 10.01 -9.19 16.25
C VAL A 100 8.73 -9.71 16.91
N GLY A 101 8.28 -10.92 16.57
CA GLY A 101 7.14 -11.59 17.19
C GLY A 101 5.76 -11.20 16.62
N VAL A 102 5.68 -10.49 15.50
CA VAL A 102 4.41 -10.26 14.84
C VAL A 102 3.92 -11.57 14.21
N PRO A 103 2.70 -12.05 14.53
CA PRO A 103 2.17 -13.31 13.98
C PRO A 103 1.69 -13.12 12.53
N VAL A 104 2.63 -12.74 11.65
CA VAL A 104 2.35 -12.43 10.25
C VAL A 104 2.19 -13.70 9.42
N TRP A 105 1.15 -13.71 8.57
CA TRP A 105 0.92 -14.75 7.56
C TRP A 105 0.90 -14.12 6.17
N SER A 106 1.90 -14.46 5.36
CA SER A 106 1.99 -13.98 3.98
C SER A 106 0.99 -14.71 3.08
N LEU A 107 0.15 -13.94 2.41
CA LEU A 107 -0.84 -14.42 1.44
C LEU A 107 -0.48 -13.89 0.05
N GLN A 108 -0.29 -14.81 -0.90
CA GLN A 108 0.06 -14.47 -2.27
C GLN A 108 -1.18 -14.11 -3.09
N PRO A 109 -1.34 -12.84 -3.53
CA PRO A 109 -2.54 -12.42 -4.24
C PRO A 109 -2.76 -13.17 -5.56
N SER A 110 -1.70 -13.41 -6.34
CA SER A 110 -1.79 -14.10 -7.63
C SER A 110 -2.32 -15.54 -7.56
N ALA A 111 -2.35 -16.15 -6.36
CA ALA A 111 -2.92 -17.50 -6.20
C ALA A 111 -4.43 -17.54 -6.42
N SER A 112 -5.14 -16.42 -6.24
CA SER A 112 -6.61 -16.38 -6.35
C SER A 112 -7.16 -15.14 -7.07
N ALA A 113 -6.37 -14.09 -7.22
CA ALA A 113 -6.80 -12.85 -7.87
C ALA A 113 -7.16 -13.08 -9.35
N ARG A 114 -8.26 -12.47 -9.77
CA ARG A 114 -8.72 -12.41 -11.16
C ARG A 114 -9.06 -10.98 -11.52
N CYS A 115 -8.64 -10.58 -12.70
CA CYS A 115 -8.85 -9.24 -13.24
C CYS A 115 -9.65 -9.26 -14.53
N ASP A 116 -10.27 -8.12 -14.83
CA ASP A 116 -10.88 -7.80 -16.12
C ASP A 116 -10.42 -6.42 -16.58
N GLY A 117 -9.64 -6.37 -17.66
CA GLY A 117 -9.07 -5.14 -18.21
C GLY A 117 -8.20 -4.36 -17.22
N GLY A 118 -7.38 -5.03 -16.41
CA GLY A 118 -6.48 -4.44 -15.41
C GLY A 118 -7.13 -4.11 -14.07
N ALA A 119 -8.45 -4.27 -13.93
CA ALA A 119 -9.16 -4.07 -12.67
C ALA A 119 -9.31 -5.39 -11.91
N LEU A 120 -9.02 -5.39 -10.61
CA LEU A 120 -9.25 -6.56 -9.75
C LEU A 120 -10.75 -6.79 -9.58
N GLU A 121 -11.24 -7.92 -10.10
CA GLU A 121 -12.64 -8.33 -10.07
C GLU A 121 -12.95 -9.22 -8.85
N SER A 122 -12.09 -10.19 -8.60
CA SER A 122 -12.26 -11.12 -7.49
C SER A 122 -10.94 -11.60 -6.91
N MET A 123 -10.97 -11.95 -5.62
CA MET A 123 -9.87 -12.58 -4.90
C MET A 123 -10.46 -13.39 -3.74
N GLU A 124 -9.85 -14.53 -3.38
CA GLU A 124 -10.29 -15.33 -2.26
C GLU A 124 -10.10 -14.60 -0.92
N LEU A 125 -11.18 -14.46 -0.16
CA LEU A 125 -11.21 -13.70 1.11
C LEU A 125 -11.04 -14.58 2.34
N ALA A 126 -11.41 -15.87 2.25
CA ALA A 126 -11.42 -16.77 3.40
C ALA A 126 -10.08 -16.83 4.14
N PRO A 127 -8.89 -16.86 3.48
CA PRO A 127 -7.61 -16.83 4.20
C PRO A 127 -7.40 -15.55 5.03
N VAL A 128 -7.83 -14.39 4.51
CA VAL A 128 -7.70 -13.10 5.24
C VAL A 128 -8.62 -13.07 6.45
N LEU A 129 -9.88 -13.49 6.27
CA LEU A 129 -10.88 -13.55 7.34
C LEU A 129 -10.44 -14.50 8.46
N GLN A 130 -10.01 -15.72 8.10
CA GLN A 130 -9.52 -16.72 9.05
C GLN A 130 -8.28 -16.24 9.80
N ALA A 131 -7.33 -15.60 9.12
CA ALA A 131 -6.17 -15.03 9.77
C ALA A 131 -6.58 -14.00 10.84
N LEU A 132 -7.48 -13.06 10.51
CA LEU A 132 -7.96 -12.04 11.44
C LEU A 132 -8.77 -12.62 12.59
N GLU A 133 -9.53 -13.70 12.36
CA GLU A 133 -10.28 -14.41 13.39
C GLU A 133 -9.35 -15.06 14.43
N HIS A 134 -8.24 -15.63 13.98
CA HIS A 134 -7.24 -16.29 14.82
C HIS A 134 -6.12 -15.37 15.33
N GLY A 135 -6.27 -14.05 15.19
CA GLY A 135 -5.29 -13.08 15.69
C GLY A 135 -3.99 -13.03 14.91
N LEU A 136 -3.97 -13.57 13.68
CA LEU A 136 -2.85 -13.40 12.77
C LEU A 136 -2.93 -12.07 12.03
N VAL A 137 -1.81 -11.65 11.48
CA VAL A 137 -1.69 -10.45 10.64
C VAL A 137 -1.50 -10.88 9.19
N PRO A 138 -2.56 -10.83 8.33
CA PRO A 138 -2.40 -11.09 6.91
C PRO A 138 -1.46 -10.08 6.28
N LEU A 139 -0.48 -10.55 5.49
CA LEU A 139 0.43 -9.73 4.71
C LEU A 139 0.24 -9.99 3.22
N LEU A 140 -0.23 -8.98 2.49
CA LEU A 140 -0.41 -9.02 1.05
C LEU A 140 0.58 -8.07 0.36
N TYR A 141 0.67 -8.13 -0.95
CA TYR A 141 1.59 -7.28 -1.71
C TYR A 141 1.11 -7.08 -3.14
N GLY A 142 1.62 -6.03 -3.80
CA GLY A 142 1.39 -5.85 -5.23
C GLY A 142 2.00 -7.01 -6.01
N ASP A 143 1.19 -7.69 -6.81
CA ASP A 143 1.53 -8.94 -7.47
C ASP A 143 1.00 -8.95 -8.90
N VAL A 144 1.22 -10.02 -9.63
CA VAL A 144 0.57 -10.30 -10.92
C VAL A 144 -0.82 -10.90 -10.69
N ALA A 145 -1.68 -10.85 -11.71
CA ALA A 145 -2.95 -11.54 -11.71
C ALA A 145 -3.32 -11.98 -13.13
N LEU A 146 -4.07 -13.07 -13.24
CA LEU A 146 -4.69 -13.44 -14.52
C LEU A 146 -5.78 -12.43 -14.86
N ASP A 147 -5.85 -12.04 -16.13
CA ASP A 147 -6.81 -11.05 -16.63
C ASP A 147 -7.61 -11.60 -17.83
N GLN A 148 -8.94 -11.45 -17.79
CA GLN A 148 -9.83 -12.04 -18.80
C GLN A 148 -9.66 -11.41 -20.19
N ARG A 149 -9.32 -10.12 -20.26
CA ARG A 149 -9.21 -9.40 -21.54
C ARG A 149 -7.80 -9.36 -22.09
N GLN A 150 -6.80 -9.28 -21.19
CA GLN A 150 -5.42 -9.05 -21.59
C GLN A 150 -4.46 -10.17 -21.14
N GLY A 151 -5.01 -11.36 -20.78
CA GLY A 151 -4.25 -12.55 -20.38
C GLY A 151 -3.69 -12.45 -18.98
N GLY A 152 -2.90 -11.44 -18.70
CA GLY A 152 -2.33 -11.16 -17.40
C GLY A 152 -2.09 -9.66 -17.18
N THR A 153 -1.97 -9.26 -15.92
CA THR A 153 -1.72 -7.88 -15.51
C THR A 153 -0.99 -7.83 -14.18
N ILE A 154 -0.77 -6.62 -13.68
CA ILE A 154 -0.25 -6.33 -12.33
C ILE A 154 -1.34 -5.65 -11.52
N ILE A 155 -1.60 -6.17 -10.34
CA ILE A 155 -2.47 -5.56 -9.33
C ILE A 155 -1.66 -4.82 -8.28
N SER A 156 -2.05 -3.60 -7.98
CA SER A 156 -1.43 -2.82 -6.91
C SER A 156 -1.97 -3.24 -5.54
N THR A 157 -1.20 -2.98 -4.50
CA THR A 157 -1.68 -3.17 -3.12
C THR A 157 -2.89 -2.29 -2.81
N GLU A 158 -3.00 -1.12 -3.45
CA GLU A 158 -4.16 -0.26 -3.35
C GLU A 158 -5.43 -0.93 -3.90
N GLN A 159 -5.36 -1.55 -5.10
CA GLN A 159 -6.48 -2.31 -5.66
C GLN A 159 -6.89 -3.48 -4.76
N ILE A 160 -5.89 -4.22 -4.23
CA ILE A 160 -6.14 -5.31 -3.27
C ILE A 160 -6.84 -4.78 -2.03
N PHE A 161 -6.35 -3.68 -1.45
CA PHE A 161 -6.95 -3.08 -0.26
C PHE A 161 -8.33 -2.50 -0.52
N SER A 162 -8.56 -1.91 -1.68
CA SER A 162 -9.90 -1.45 -2.08
C SER A 162 -10.87 -2.62 -2.16
N HIS A 163 -10.46 -3.73 -2.80
CA HIS A 163 -11.28 -4.94 -2.87
C HIS A 163 -11.58 -5.53 -1.48
N LEU A 164 -10.55 -5.69 -0.64
CA LEU A 164 -10.73 -6.19 0.72
C LEU A 164 -11.60 -5.26 1.59
N ALA A 165 -11.44 -3.96 1.44
CA ALA A 165 -12.17 -2.98 2.24
C ALA A 165 -13.69 -3.09 2.04
N TYR A 166 -14.15 -3.36 0.82
CA TYR A 166 -15.58 -3.59 0.54
C TYR A 166 -16.20 -4.76 1.33
N HIS A 167 -15.38 -5.74 1.68
CA HIS A 167 -15.86 -6.95 2.36
C HIS A 167 -15.57 -6.94 3.86
N LEU A 168 -14.47 -6.31 4.27
CA LEU A 168 -14.02 -6.34 5.66
C LEU A 168 -14.34 -5.08 6.44
N HIS A 169 -14.72 -3.99 5.77
CA HIS A 169 -15.08 -2.71 6.38
C HIS A 169 -14.08 -2.23 7.44
N PRO A 170 -12.80 -1.95 7.06
CA PRO A 170 -11.83 -1.44 8.02
C PRO A 170 -12.24 -0.07 8.57
N ASP A 171 -11.91 0.19 9.82
CA ASP A 171 -12.12 1.50 10.45
C ASP A 171 -11.14 2.54 9.87
N ARG A 172 -9.91 2.10 9.55
CA ARG A 172 -8.87 2.98 9.00
C ARG A 172 -8.02 2.28 7.96
N LEU A 173 -7.49 3.11 7.05
CA LEU A 173 -6.47 2.73 6.08
C LEU A 173 -5.30 3.69 6.17
N ILE A 174 -4.09 3.21 6.48
CA ILE A 174 -2.88 4.00 6.64
C ILE A 174 -1.95 3.71 5.45
N LEU A 175 -1.65 4.75 4.66
CA LEU A 175 -0.67 4.71 3.59
C LEU A 175 0.65 5.28 4.09
N VAL A 176 1.67 4.44 4.17
CA VAL A 176 3.00 4.80 4.61
C VAL A 176 3.88 5.07 3.39
N GLY A 177 4.28 6.32 3.21
CA GLY A 177 5.14 6.78 2.12
C GLY A 177 6.48 7.30 2.59
N THR A 178 7.28 7.86 1.68
CA THR A 178 8.52 8.58 2.00
C THR A 178 8.26 10.06 2.29
N VAL A 179 7.07 10.56 1.93
CA VAL A 179 6.66 11.96 2.15
C VAL A 179 5.63 12.01 3.28
N ASP A 180 5.68 13.09 4.04
CA ASP A 180 4.82 13.30 5.22
C ASP A 180 3.43 13.83 4.85
N GLY A 181 2.72 13.11 3.99
CA GLY A 181 1.37 13.46 3.55
C GLY A 181 1.30 14.07 2.15
N VAL A 182 0.21 14.77 1.89
CA VAL A 182 -0.07 15.47 0.63
C VAL A 182 0.32 16.94 0.79
N PHE A 183 1.05 17.47 -0.18
CA PHE A 183 1.52 18.86 -0.19
C PHE A 183 0.85 19.66 -1.32
N GLU A 184 0.81 20.96 -1.19
CA GLU A 184 0.27 21.89 -2.19
C GLU A 184 1.10 21.91 -3.48
N ALA A 185 2.39 21.54 -3.39
CA ALA A 185 3.34 21.36 -4.48
C ALA A 185 4.32 20.25 -4.11
N ASP A 186 5.18 19.83 -5.04
CA ASP A 186 6.20 18.81 -4.79
C ASP A 186 7.23 19.33 -3.74
N PRO A 187 7.29 18.78 -2.52
CA PRO A 187 8.17 19.28 -1.47
C PRO A 187 9.66 19.06 -1.76
N VAL A 188 10.01 18.22 -2.73
CA VAL A 188 11.40 18.03 -3.18
C VAL A 188 11.84 19.21 -4.07
N ARG A 189 10.92 19.74 -4.88
CA ARG A 189 11.16 20.88 -5.77
C ARG A 189 10.90 22.21 -5.07
N GLU A 190 9.90 22.23 -4.21
CA GLU A 190 9.49 23.41 -3.44
C GLU A 190 9.52 23.12 -1.93
N PRO A 191 10.66 23.25 -1.27
CA PRO A 191 10.79 22.97 0.17
C PRO A 191 9.86 23.79 1.06
N ALA A 192 9.33 24.93 0.56
CA ALA A 192 8.36 25.76 1.25
C ALA A 192 6.89 25.33 1.04
N ALA A 193 6.66 24.27 0.25
CA ALA A 193 5.31 23.74 0.01
C ALA A 193 4.64 23.37 1.33
N ARG A 194 3.38 23.80 1.49
CA ARG A 194 2.62 23.51 2.70
C ARG A 194 1.94 22.15 2.58
N ARG A 195 1.99 21.41 3.69
CA ARG A 195 1.24 20.17 3.76
C ARG A 195 -0.25 20.45 3.95
N ILE A 196 -1.08 19.65 3.27
CA ILE A 196 -2.53 19.63 3.40
C ILE A 196 -2.87 18.67 4.54
N SER A 197 -3.37 19.19 5.65
CA SER A 197 -3.66 18.37 6.84
C SER A 197 -4.88 17.46 6.63
N SER A 198 -5.88 17.92 5.87
CA SER A 198 -7.09 17.15 5.61
C SER A 198 -7.64 17.38 4.21
N ILE A 199 -8.18 16.33 3.62
CA ILE A 199 -8.87 16.33 2.33
C ILE A 199 -10.28 15.80 2.54
N SER A 200 -11.26 16.54 2.06
CA SER A 200 -12.69 16.22 2.18
C SER A 200 -13.46 16.73 0.99
N ALA A 201 -14.76 16.48 0.93
CA ALA A 201 -15.65 17.03 -0.10
C ALA A 201 -15.55 18.57 -0.19
N ALA A 202 -15.31 19.25 0.94
CA ALA A 202 -15.28 20.71 1.00
C ALA A 202 -14.07 21.33 0.28
N ASN A 203 -12.91 20.66 0.23
CA ASN A 203 -11.67 21.21 -0.32
C ASN A 203 -11.08 20.43 -1.50
N TRP A 204 -11.64 19.28 -1.85
CA TRP A 204 -11.08 18.39 -2.87
C TRP A 204 -10.85 19.07 -4.23
N VAL A 205 -11.79 19.88 -4.70
CA VAL A 205 -11.65 20.56 -6.01
C VAL A 205 -10.40 21.44 -6.04
N SER A 206 -10.15 22.19 -4.97
CA SER A 206 -8.95 23.03 -4.83
C SER A 206 -7.67 22.22 -4.71
N VAL A 207 -7.68 21.14 -3.91
CA VAL A 207 -6.56 20.25 -3.74
C VAL A 207 -6.18 19.56 -5.05
N ARG A 208 -7.17 19.03 -5.77
CA ARG A 208 -6.97 18.38 -7.07
C ARG A 208 -6.30 19.28 -8.10
N ALA A 209 -6.75 20.54 -8.19
CA ALA A 209 -6.17 21.50 -9.10
C ALA A 209 -4.68 21.77 -8.82
N ARG A 210 -4.27 21.81 -7.55
CA ARG A 210 -2.87 21.99 -7.14
C ARG A 210 -2.01 20.76 -7.44
N LEU A 211 -2.52 19.57 -7.13
CA LEU A 211 -1.80 18.31 -7.42
C LEU A 211 -1.63 18.05 -8.92
N GLY A 212 -2.61 18.42 -9.74
CA GLY A 212 -2.57 18.25 -11.20
C GLY A 212 -1.59 19.17 -11.93
N GLY A 213 -1.14 20.26 -11.30
CA GLY A 213 -0.14 21.19 -11.85
C GLY A 213 1.32 20.72 -11.68
N SER A 214 1.57 19.72 -10.85
CA SER A 214 2.91 19.15 -10.64
C SER A 214 3.21 18.09 -11.70
N HIS A 215 3.75 18.49 -12.85
CA HIS A 215 4.25 17.59 -13.89
C HIS A 215 5.53 16.88 -13.43
N GLY A 216 5.41 15.92 -12.53
CA GLY A 216 6.48 14.97 -12.20
C GLY A 216 6.24 13.65 -12.91
N THR A 217 7.21 13.18 -13.69
CA THR A 217 7.26 11.86 -14.30
C THR A 217 7.32 10.76 -13.22
N ASP A 218 6.23 10.52 -12.51
CA ASP A 218 6.08 9.30 -11.69
C ASP A 218 5.30 8.28 -12.53
N VAL A 219 5.99 7.25 -12.99
CA VAL A 219 5.47 6.14 -13.81
C VAL A 219 4.33 5.38 -13.10
N THR A 220 4.11 5.64 -11.80
CA THR A 220 3.07 5.02 -10.96
C THR A 220 1.83 5.89 -10.76
N GLY A 221 1.67 6.98 -11.54
CA GLY A 221 0.52 7.88 -11.45
C GLY A 221 0.60 8.94 -10.36
N GLY A 222 1.73 9.05 -9.66
CA GLY A 222 2.01 10.12 -8.70
C GLY A 222 1.10 10.17 -7.47
N MET A 223 1.24 11.24 -6.69
CA MET A 223 0.45 11.48 -5.49
C MET A 223 -1.04 11.72 -5.83
N LEU A 224 -1.33 12.40 -6.95
CA LEU A 224 -2.71 12.67 -7.38
C LEU A 224 -3.51 11.37 -7.57
N ALA A 225 -2.99 10.41 -8.34
CA ALA A 225 -3.69 9.15 -8.59
C ALA A 225 -3.96 8.37 -7.29
N LYS A 226 -2.99 8.33 -6.36
CA LYS A 226 -3.18 7.70 -5.04
C LYS A 226 -4.28 8.37 -4.22
N VAL A 227 -4.28 9.70 -4.20
CA VAL A 227 -5.32 10.48 -3.49
C VAL A 227 -6.68 10.26 -4.13
N GLU A 228 -6.78 10.27 -5.47
CA GLU A 228 -8.03 10.01 -6.20
C GLU A 228 -8.59 8.62 -5.90
N GLU A 229 -7.73 7.59 -5.88
CA GLU A 229 -8.13 6.22 -5.53
C GLU A 229 -8.66 6.14 -4.09
N MET A 230 -7.96 6.75 -3.15
CA MET A 230 -8.39 6.77 -1.74
C MET A 230 -9.68 7.59 -1.52
N ILE A 231 -9.87 8.67 -2.23
CA ILE A 231 -11.13 9.42 -2.21
C ILE A 231 -12.28 8.59 -2.78
N LYS A 232 -12.03 7.88 -3.89
CA LYS A 232 -13.03 6.96 -4.46
C LYS A 232 -13.45 5.92 -3.42
N LEU A 233 -12.49 5.33 -2.72
CA LEU A 233 -12.76 4.36 -1.68
C LEU A 233 -13.53 4.99 -0.49
N ALA A 234 -13.07 6.13 0.02
CA ALA A 234 -13.70 6.81 1.16
C ALA A 234 -15.15 7.25 0.85
N ARG A 235 -15.44 7.65 -0.40
CA ARG A 235 -16.83 7.95 -0.86
C ARG A 235 -17.75 6.74 -0.80
N GLN A 236 -17.23 5.57 -1.11
CA GLN A 236 -17.99 4.33 -1.16
C GLN A 236 -18.11 3.67 0.23
N MET A 237 -17.30 4.13 1.18
CA MET A 237 -17.25 3.60 2.55
C MET A 237 -17.36 4.74 3.57
N PRO A 238 -18.58 5.26 3.84
CA PRO A 238 -18.77 6.31 4.82
C PRO A 238 -18.22 5.88 6.20
N GLY A 239 -17.39 6.73 6.80
CA GLY A 239 -16.74 6.45 8.08
C GLY A 239 -15.33 5.86 7.98
N LEU A 240 -14.88 5.45 6.79
CA LEU A 240 -13.48 5.06 6.59
C LEU A 240 -12.57 6.30 6.70
N GLU A 241 -11.63 6.25 7.62
CA GLU A 241 -10.56 7.25 7.73
C GLU A 241 -9.32 6.76 6.97
N VAL A 242 -8.85 7.53 5.99
CA VAL A 242 -7.60 7.24 5.29
C VAL A 242 -6.54 8.23 5.75
N GLN A 243 -5.37 7.72 6.17
CA GLN A 243 -4.23 8.53 6.56
C GLN A 243 -3.05 8.29 5.61
N ILE A 244 -2.36 9.37 5.23
CA ILE A 244 -1.10 9.32 4.49
C ILE A 244 -0.02 9.88 5.41
N VAL A 245 0.98 9.05 5.75
CA VAL A 245 2.05 9.39 6.70
C VAL A 245 3.42 9.04 6.13
N SER A 246 4.47 9.65 6.68
CA SER A 246 5.84 9.26 6.36
C SER A 246 6.26 8.02 7.14
N GLY A 247 6.92 7.07 6.48
CA GLY A 247 7.62 5.96 7.10
C GLY A 247 9.11 6.23 7.36
N GLU A 248 9.60 7.45 7.12
CA GLU A 248 11.01 7.79 7.33
C GLU A 248 11.33 8.09 8.82
N PRO A 249 10.55 8.92 9.54
CA PRO A 249 10.82 9.17 10.95
C PRO A 249 10.45 7.97 11.82
N VAL A 250 11.17 7.82 12.94
CA VAL A 250 10.91 6.78 13.94
C VAL A 250 9.56 7.04 14.63
N ASP A 251 8.87 5.96 14.98
CA ASP A 251 7.60 5.92 15.74
C ASP A 251 6.37 6.50 15.03
N VAL A 252 6.48 7.02 13.81
CA VAL A 252 5.32 7.62 13.12
C VAL A 252 4.25 6.59 12.84
N LEU A 253 4.61 5.40 12.33
CA LEU A 253 3.62 4.35 12.09
C LEU A 253 3.02 3.83 13.40
N LYS A 254 3.82 3.63 14.44
CA LYS A 254 3.33 3.23 15.77
C LYS A 254 2.32 4.24 16.31
N MET A 255 2.65 5.53 16.28
CA MET A 255 1.74 6.59 16.74
C MET A 255 0.45 6.64 15.91
N ALA A 256 0.53 6.47 14.59
CA ALA A 256 -0.63 6.40 13.71
C ALA A 256 -1.52 5.19 14.06
N LEU A 257 -0.95 4.01 14.30
CA LEU A 257 -1.67 2.81 14.72
C LEU A 257 -2.39 3.00 16.06
N LEU A 258 -1.74 3.67 17.01
CA LEU A 258 -2.28 3.90 18.35
C LEU A 258 -3.26 5.08 18.45
N LYS A 259 -3.51 5.82 17.36
CA LYS A 259 -4.27 7.10 17.38
C LYS A 259 -3.74 8.09 18.42
N SER A 260 -2.44 8.16 18.57
CA SER A 260 -1.83 9.11 19.50
C SER A 260 -2.13 10.54 19.08
N ALA A 261 -2.55 11.38 20.03
CA ALA A 261 -2.73 12.82 19.79
C ALA A 261 -1.41 13.54 19.38
N ARG A 262 -0.29 12.85 19.52
CA ARG A 262 1.04 13.33 19.11
C ARG A 262 1.46 12.81 17.73
N VAL A 263 0.52 12.25 16.91
CA VAL A 263 0.87 11.81 15.56
C VAL A 263 1.47 13.01 14.84
N PRO A 264 2.76 12.97 14.50
CA PRO A 264 3.30 13.98 13.63
C PRO A 264 2.52 13.88 12.34
N ALA A 265 1.99 14.95 12.04
CA ALA A 265 1.46 15.33 10.79
C ALA A 265 1.51 14.30 9.66
N GLY A 266 0.39 14.06 9.08
CA GLY A 266 0.13 13.41 7.82
C GLY A 266 -1.00 14.15 7.14
N THR A 267 -1.60 13.53 6.15
CA THR A 267 -2.85 13.99 5.55
C THR A 267 -3.95 12.98 5.86
N THR A 268 -5.06 13.46 6.39
CA THR A 268 -6.26 12.64 6.59
C THR A 268 -7.25 12.87 5.46
N ILE A 269 -7.81 11.81 4.89
CA ILE A 269 -8.87 11.85 3.89
C ILE A 269 -10.14 11.30 4.55
N CYS A 270 -11.19 12.10 4.59
CA CYS A 270 -12.51 11.74 5.12
C CYS A 270 -13.60 12.17 4.12
N TRP A 271 -14.64 11.33 3.96
CA TRP A 271 -15.71 11.62 3.02
C TRP A 271 -17.11 11.39 3.62
#